data_12c713380ba6099dd88a8afa3c79662e
#
_entry.id   12c713380ba6099dd88a8afa3c79662e
#
_cell.length_a   1.000
_cell.length_b   1.000
_cell.length_c   1.000
_cell.angle_alpha   90.00
_cell.angle_beta   90.00
_cell.angle_gamma   90.00
#
_symmetry.space_group_name_H-M   'P 1'
#
loop_
_entity.id
_entity.type
_entity.pdbx_description
1 polymer ?
#
loop_
_entity_poly.entity_id
_entity_poly.type
_entity_poly.pdbx_seq_one_letter_code
_entity_poly.pdbx_strand_id
1 'polypeptide(L)'
;MNLRAGVDLGGTKIQAVVVDERFSVLGQERRATPTKGKPADVAAEIAAAVRGAAEIADAEPSELSSIGVGSPGDVDDENGTVTSARNLPNWEGSFPLAGALQDELGPPVSLGNDVNVATMAEATLGAGTPYQSMLGVFWGTGVGGGIVLDGKLWLGRDAAGEIGHMVVKVGGAKCPCGRHGCMEAYAGRGAMEARARELVKKGEQTDLFAIMEKRGRERLTSGIWARALVRQDPMAVRLVERALEALGAGVASAVNLLDVEAVILGGGLGVRLGDPYRKRLEHAMLPHIFADHRPPRVLLAQLGDLGGAIGAALLASQSETARA
;
A
#
# COMPACT_ATOMS: atom_id res chain seq x y z
N MET A 1 -26.04 -13.05 9.55
CA MET A 1 -24.78 -12.89 8.78
C MET A 1 -23.88 -12.01 9.61
N ASN A 2 -22.63 -12.39 9.82
CA ASN A 2 -21.68 -11.55 10.54
C ASN A 2 -20.96 -10.64 9.52
N LEU A 3 -21.49 -9.42 9.34
CA LEU A 3 -20.96 -8.45 8.38
C LEU A 3 -19.86 -7.62 9.01
N ARG A 4 -18.81 -7.31 8.24
CA ARG A 4 -17.70 -6.46 8.66
C ARG A 4 -17.41 -5.39 7.63
N ALA A 5 -17.02 -4.21 8.08
CA ALA A 5 -16.46 -3.23 7.16
C ALA A 5 -14.92 -3.23 7.21
N GLY A 6 -14.33 -2.93 6.07
CA GLY A 6 -12.90 -2.65 5.97
C GLY A 6 -12.64 -1.41 5.14
N VAL A 7 -11.68 -0.60 5.58
CA VAL A 7 -11.32 0.67 4.95
C VAL A 7 -9.84 0.73 4.63
N ASP A 8 -9.50 1.05 3.39
CA ASP A 8 -8.16 1.43 2.94
C ASP A 8 -8.08 2.97 2.85
N LEU A 9 -7.38 3.58 3.79
CA LEU A 9 -7.17 5.03 3.86
C LEU A 9 -5.89 5.39 3.12
N GLY A 10 -6.01 5.85 1.90
CA GLY A 10 -4.87 6.37 1.13
C GLY A 10 -4.85 7.89 1.08
N GLY A 11 -3.71 8.48 0.72
CA GLY A 11 -3.56 9.94 0.61
C GLY A 11 -4.35 10.60 -0.54
N THR A 12 -5.07 9.84 -1.37
CA THR A 12 -5.87 10.36 -2.51
C THR A 12 -7.25 9.73 -2.61
N LYS A 13 -7.47 8.58 -2.02
CA LYS A 13 -8.73 7.85 -2.00
C LYS A 13 -8.94 7.18 -0.66
N ILE A 14 -10.17 7.07 -0.26
CA ILE A 14 -10.69 6.20 0.80
C ILE A 14 -11.49 5.13 0.09
N GLN A 15 -11.17 3.86 0.32
CA GLN A 15 -11.91 2.73 -0.22
C GLN A 15 -12.51 1.94 0.94
N ALA A 16 -13.84 1.87 1.01
CA ALA A 16 -14.56 1.04 1.98
C ALA A 16 -15.16 -0.19 1.29
N VAL A 17 -15.23 -1.29 2.01
CA VAL A 17 -15.99 -2.50 1.64
C VAL A 17 -16.79 -2.99 2.83
N VAL A 18 -17.93 -3.64 2.56
CA VAL A 18 -18.62 -4.50 3.51
C VAL A 18 -18.51 -5.93 2.99
N VAL A 19 -18.08 -6.84 3.86
CA VAL A 19 -17.83 -8.24 3.52
C VAL A 19 -18.63 -9.19 4.42
N ASP A 20 -18.90 -10.39 3.91
CA ASP A 20 -19.44 -11.51 4.67
C ASP A 20 -18.36 -12.27 5.46
N GLU A 21 -18.74 -13.37 6.11
CA GLU A 21 -17.83 -14.25 6.89
C GLU A 21 -16.74 -14.92 6.04
N ARG A 22 -16.92 -14.97 4.71
CA ARG A 22 -15.96 -15.51 3.75
C ARG A 22 -15.15 -14.43 3.05
N PHE A 23 -15.27 -13.18 3.51
CA PHE A 23 -14.66 -11.99 2.91
C PHE A 23 -15.09 -11.72 1.48
N SER A 24 -16.30 -12.21 1.06
CA SER A 24 -16.92 -11.83 -0.19
C SER A 24 -17.45 -10.39 -0.06
N VAL A 25 -17.11 -9.53 -1.02
CA VAL A 25 -17.53 -8.12 -1.01
C VAL A 25 -19.00 -8.03 -1.38
N LEU A 26 -19.83 -7.54 -0.46
CA LEU A 26 -21.26 -7.31 -0.64
C LEU A 26 -21.59 -5.87 -1.02
N GLY A 27 -20.81 -4.91 -0.49
CA GLY A 27 -20.92 -3.50 -0.82
C GLY A 27 -19.56 -2.83 -0.82
N GLN A 28 -19.43 -1.77 -1.63
CA GLN A 28 -18.20 -0.99 -1.70
C GLN A 28 -18.49 0.47 -2.02
N GLU A 29 -17.72 1.36 -1.44
CA GLU A 29 -17.78 2.79 -1.70
C GLU A 29 -16.38 3.37 -1.81
N ARG A 30 -16.21 4.31 -2.75
CA ARG A 30 -14.94 4.99 -2.97
C ARG A 30 -15.12 6.50 -2.91
N ARG A 31 -14.41 7.14 -2.01
CA ARG A 31 -14.42 8.59 -1.84
C ARG A 31 -13.04 9.20 -2.05
N ALA A 32 -13.01 10.49 -2.36
CA ALA A 32 -11.74 11.22 -2.42
C ALA A 32 -11.27 11.53 -0.99
N THR A 33 -9.99 11.31 -0.70
CA THR A 33 -9.41 11.78 0.56
C THR A 33 -9.37 13.30 0.56
N PRO A 34 -9.82 13.99 1.63
CA PRO A 34 -9.71 15.43 1.76
C PRO A 34 -8.25 15.89 1.57
N THR A 35 -8.05 16.93 0.76
CA THR A 35 -6.72 17.52 0.55
C THR A 35 -6.44 18.70 1.47
N LYS A 36 -7.46 19.15 2.21
CA LYS A 36 -7.43 20.23 3.19
C LYS A 36 -8.28 19.83 4.39
N GLY A 37 -8.11 20.50 5.52
CA GLY A 37 -8.88 20.22 6.71
C GLY A 37 -8.02 19.62 7.83
N LYS A 38 -8.64 18.93 8.74
CA LYS A 38 -8.06 18.32 9.96
C LYS A 38 -8.25 16.79 9.92
N PRO A 39 -7.58 16.01 10.78
CA PRO A 39 -7.83 14.57 10.91
C PRO A 39 -9.30 14.20 11.09
N ALA A 40 -10.08 14.99 11.81
CA ALA A 40 -11.51 14.77 11.98
C ALA A 40 -12.32 14.84 10.67
N ASP A 41 -11.91 15.69 9.71
CA ASP A 41 -12.58 15.76 8.40
C ASP A 41 -12.30 14.49 7.57
N VAL A 42 -11.12 13.90 7.74
CA VAL A 42 -10.78 12.60 7.13
C VAL A 42 -11.59 11.48 7.78
N ALA A 43 -11.73 11.49 9.12
CA ALA A 43 -12.56 10.51 9.84
C ALA A 43 -14.03 10.57 9.39
N ALA A 44 -14.60 11.76 9.20
CA ALA A 44 -15.95 11.95 8.67
C ALA A 44 -16.11 11.35 7.25
N GLU A 45 -15.11 11.52 6.37
CA GLU A 45 -15.14 10.90 5.03
C GLU A 45 -14.97 9.37 5.07
N ILE A 46 -14.22 8.83 6.03
CA ILE A 46 -14.17 7.39 6.27
C ILE A 46 -15.54 6.88 6.70
N ALA A 47 -16.19 7.54 7.67
CA ALA A 47 -17.51 7.17 8.13
C ALA A 47 -18.55 7.24 7.00
N ALA A 48 -18.48 8.27 6.15
CA ALA A 48 -19.34 8.38 4.96
C ALA A 48 -19.09 7.26 3.95
N ALA A 49 -17.83 6.82 3.76
CA ALA A 49 -17.51 5.69 2.88
C ALA A 49 -18.05 4.35 3.44
N VAL A 50 -17.95 4.14 4.76
CA VAL A 50 -18.52 2.95 5.42
C VAL A 50 -20.04 2.93 5.28
N ARG A 51 -20.75 4.07 5.50
CA ARG A 51 -22.20 4.16 5.30
C ARG A 51 -22.58 3.82 3.86
N GLY A 52 -21.90 4.39 2.86
CA GLY A 52 -22.20 4.09 1.46
C GLY A 52 -21.95 2.62 1.10
N ALA A 53 -20.91 1.99 1.64
CA ALA A 53 -20.66 0.58 1.43
C ALA A 53 -21.71 -0.31 2.14
N ALA A 54 -22.17 0.08 3.33
CA ALA A 54 -23.21 -0.62 4.08
C ALA A 54 -24.57 -0.52 3.38
N GLU A 55 -24.96 0.66 2.88
CA GLU A 55 -26.18 0.85 2.08
C GLU A 55 -26.20 -0.07 0.85
N ILE A 56 -25.09 -0.20 0.13
CA ILE A 56 -24.99 -1.11 -1.03
C ILE A 56 -25.11 -2.59 -0.61
N ALA A 57 -24.72 -2.92 0.63
CA ALA A 57 -24.83 -4.25 1.20
C ALA A 57 -26.18 -4.53 1.89
N ASP A 58 -27.17 -3.63 1.74
CA ASP A 58 -28.47 -3.69 2.42
C ASP A 58 -28.33 -3.83 3.95
N ALA A 59 -27.40 -3.08 4.57
CA ALA A 59 -27.13 -3.11 6.01
C ALA A 59 -26.97 -1.69 6.57
N GLU A 60 -27.33 -1.52 7.86
CA GLU A 60 -27.00 -0.31 8.61
C GLU A 60 -25.59 -0.43 9.22
N PRO A 61 -24.82 0.66 9.34
CA PRO A 61 -23.48 0.61 9.97
C PRO A 61 -23.48 -0.01 11.36
N SER A 62 -24.53 0.21 12.17
CA SER A 62 -24.69 -0.35 13.51
C SER A 62 -24.91 -1.87 13.56
N GLU A 63 -25.26 -2.50 12.42
CA GLU A 63 -25.44 -3.95 12.28
C GLU A 63 -24.11 -4.67 11.95
N LEU A 64 -23.05 -3.92 11.62
CA LEU A 64 -21.74 -4.50 11.40
C LEU A 64 -21.16 -4.98 12.73
N SER A 65 -20.51 -6.14 12.72
CA SER A 65 -19.88 -6.69 13.92
C SER A 65 -18.61 -5.91 14.30
N SER A 66 -17.89 -5.41 13.31
CA SER A 66 -16.64 -4.64 13.51
C SER A 66 -16.24 -3.89 12.24
N ILE A 67 -15.34 -2.92 12.42
CA ILE A 67 -14.77 -2.11 11.35
C ILE A 67 -13.24 -2.16 11.48
N GLY A 68 -12.55 -2.46 10.38
CA GLY A 68 -11.10 -2.34 10.29
C GLY A 68 -10.68 -1.17 9.43
N VAL A 69 -9.59 -0.51 9.78
CA VAL A 69 -9.02 0.59 8.99
C VAL A 69 -7.53 0.38 8.78
N GLY A 70 -7.12 0.25 7.52
CA GLY A 70 -5.72 0.34 7.11
C GLY A 70 -5.35 1.81 6.89
N SER A 71 -4.42 2.35 7.65
CA SER A 71 -4.03 3.76 7.64
C SER A 71 -2.55 3.96 7.38
N PRO A 72 -2.15 4.98 6.60
CA PRO A 72 -0.77 5.43 6.59
C PRO A 72 -0.42 6.11 7.91
N GLY A 73 0.88 6.23 8.17
CA GLY A 73 1.41 6.83 9.39
C GLY A 73 1.78 5.80 10.44
N ASP A 74 2.01 6.27 11.64
CA ASP A 74 2.33 5.46 12.81
C ASP A 74 1.02 5.09 13.50
N VAL A 75 0.68 3.81 13.46
CA VAL A 75 -0.61 3.26 13.92
C VAL A 75 -0.39 2.55 15.24
N ASP A 76 -1.11 2.98 16.26
CA ASP A 76 -1.20 2.36 17.59
C ASP A 76 -2.61 1.77 17.76
N ASP A 77 -2.75 0.47 17.50
CA ASP A 77 -4.04 -0.23 17.58
C ASP A 77 -4.51 -0.38 19.03
N GLU A 78 -3.61 -0.51 20.00
CA GLU A 78 -3.96 -0.64 21.41
C GLU A 78 -4.67 0.62 21.94
N ASN A 79 -4.17 1.81 21.55
CA ASN A 79 -4.74 3.10 21.93
C ASN A 79 -5.72 3.66 20.88
N GLY A 80 -5.89 2.98 19.75
CA GLY A 80 -6.80 3.40 18.68
C GLY A 80 -6.40 4.72 18.00
N THR A 81 -5.08 4.99 17.90
CA THR A 81 -4.57 6.28 17.40
C THR A 81 -3.72 6.13 16.14
N VAL A 82 -3.74 7.19 15.33
CA VAL A 82 -2.85 7.35 14.17
C VAL A 82 -2.05 8.63 14.33
N THR A 83 -0.73 8.54 14.18
CA THR A 83 0.21 9.65 14.33
C THR A 83 0.99 9.88 13.05
N SER A 84 1.32 11.13 12.73
CA SER A 84 2.24 11.51 11.65
C SER A 84 1.86 10.94 10.26
N ALA A 85 0.60 10.90 9.91
CA ALA A 85 0.14 10.46 8.58
C ALA A 85 0.44 11.54 7.52
N ARG A 86 1.70 11.63 7.08
CA ARG A 86 2.25 12.70 6.21
C ARG A 86 1.56 12.85 4.86
N ASN A 87 0.83 11.83 4.43
CA ASN A 87 0.08 11.83 3.17
C ASN A 87 -1.34 12.41 3.32
N LEU A 88 -1.72 12.77 4.55
CA LEU A 88 -3.03 13.30 4.92
C LEU A 88 -2.92 14.76 5.36
N PRO A 89 -3.98 15.58 5.23
CA PRO A 89 -3.91 17.00 5.51
C PRO A 89 -3.79 17.27 7.02
N ASN A 90 -2.80 18.08 7.40
CA ASN A 90 -2.56 18.56 8.76
C ASN A 90 -2.54 17.47 9.85
N TRP A 91 -2.05 16.26 9.49
CA TRP A 91 -1.96 15.11 10.40
C TRP A 91 -0.54 14.94 10.94
N GLU A 92 -0.06 15.93 11.69
CA GLU A 92 1.28 15.93 12.28
C GLU A 92 1.32 15.31 13.67
N GLY A 93 0.23 15.45 14.44
CA GLY A 93 0.07 14.90 15.79
C GLY A 93 -0.69 13.58 15.81
N SER A 94 -0.95 13.06 17.01
CA SER A 94 -1.78 11.88 17.24
C SER A 94 -3.27 12.23 17.17
N PHE A 95 -4.06 11.35 16.55
CA PHE A 95 -5.53 11.49 16.46
C PHE A 95 -6.19 10.15 16.84
N PRO A 96 -7.21 10.14 17.74
CA PRO A 96 -7.91 8.94 18.20
C PRO A 96 -8.92 8.45 17.15
N LEU A 97 -8.42 7.92 16.02
CA LEU A 97 -9.23 7.58 14.86
C LEU A 97 -10.25 6.49 15.19
N ALA A 98 -9.86 5.44 15.93
CA ALA A 98 -10.77 4.35 16.27
C ALA A 98 -11.96 4.86 17.10
N GLY A 99 -11.71 5.64 18.15
CA GLY A 99 -12.77 6.22 18.98
C GLY A 99 -13.71 7.13 18.18
N ALA A 100 -13.15 8.02 17.35
CA ALA A 100 -13.95 8.92 16.52
C ALA A 100 -14.88 8.18 15.55
N LEU A 101 -14.41 7.07 14.95
CA LEU A 101 -15.24 6.25 14.07
C LEU A 101 -16.26 5.40 14.83
N GLN A 102 -15.89 4.87 16.00
CA GLN A 102 -16.80 4.10 16.84
C GLN A 102 -17.94 4.97 17.38
N ASP A 103 -17.64 6.19 17.81
CA ASP A 103 -18.66 7.16 18.27
C ASP A 103 -19.66 7.51 17.17
N GLU A 104 -19.22 7.53 15.91
CA GLU A 104 -20.04 7.92 14.77
C GLU A 104 -20.80 6.76 14.11
N LEU A 105 -20.25 5.53 14.14
CA LEU A 105 -20.77 4.37 13.42
C LEU A 105 -21.33 3.28 14.33
N GLY A 106 -20.88 3.19 15.58
CA GLY A 106 -21.31 2.23 16.61
C GLY A 106 -20.39 1.01 16.81
N PRO A 107 -20.04 0.24 15.77
CA PRO A 107 -19.24 -0.96 15.92
C PRO A 107 -17.81 -0.69 16.41
N PRO A 108 -17.16 -1.68 17.06
CA PRO A 108 -15.76 -1.56 17.45
C PRO A 108 -14.85 -1.40 16.23
N VAL A 109 -13.83 -0.56 16.37
CA VAL A 109 -12.87 -0.25 15.30
C VAL A 109 -11.48 -0.77 15.67
N SER A 110 -10.82 -1.43 14.70
CA SER A 110 -9.41 -1.84 14.79
C SER A 110 -8.59 -1.13 13.72
N LEU A 111 -7.38 -0.73 14.07
CA LEU A 111 -6.48 -0.01 13.17
C LEU A 111 -5.28 -0.89 12.80
N GLY A 112 -4.74 -0.68 11.61
CA GLY A 112 -3.48 -1.29 11.18
C GLY A 112 -2.79 -0.42 10.14
N ASN A 113 -1.48 -0.61 9.99
CA ASN A 113 -0.78 0.05 8.89
C ASN A 113 -1.30 -0.48 7.54
N ASP A 114 -1.54 0.41 6.56
CA ASP A 114 -2.14 0.11 5.26
C ASP A 114 -1.41 -1.00 4.49
N VAL A 115 -0.08 -0.99 4.50
CA VAL A 115 0.74 -2.00 3.80
C VAL A 115 0.74 -3.34 4.54
N ASN A 116 0.80 -3.33 5.87
CA ASN A 116 0.72 -4.54 6.68
C ASN A 116 -0.63 -5.25 6.51
N VAL A 117 -1.70 -4.48 6.54
CA VAL A 117 -3.07 -4.97 6.31
C VAL A 117 -3.21 -5.59 4.91
N ALA A 118 -2.71 -4.91 3.88
CA ALA A 118 -2.72 -5.43 2.52
C ALA A 118 -1.84 -6.68 2.35
N THR A 119 -0.71 -6.75 3.06
CA THR A 119 0.17 -7.92 3.06
C THR A 119 -0.53 -9.13 3.67
N MET A 120 -1.19 -8.95 4.82
CA MET A 120 -1.92 -10.02 5.50
C MET A 120 -3.12 -10.50 4.67
N ALA A 121 -3.80 -9.59 3.96
CA ALA A 121 -4.86 -9.95 3.03
C ALA A 121 -4.35 -10.88 1.92
N GLU A 122 -3.25 -10.53 1.28
CA GLU A 122 -2.64 -11.37 0.23
C GLU A 122 -2.14 -12.70 0.78
N ALA A 123 -1.64 -12.75 2.02
CA ALA A 123 -1.23 -13.98 2.68
C ALA A 123 -2.41 -14.92 2.96
N THR A 124 -3.57 -14.38 3.34
CA THR A 124 -4.72 -15.16 3.80
C THR A 124 -5.72 -15.47 2.69
N LEU A 125 -5.93 -14.53 1.77
CA LEU A 125 -7.02 -14.56 0.78
C LEU A 125 -6.55 -14.41 -0.67
N GLY A 126 -5.28 -14.07 -0.89
CA GLY A 126 -4.74 -13.74 -2.20
C GLY A 126 -3.60 -14.66 -2.66
N ALA A 127 -2.65 -14.08 -3.39
CA ALA A 127 -1.52 -14.78 -4.01
C ALA A 127 -0.59 -15.48 -3.00
N GLY A 128 -0.58 -15.04 -1.76
CA GLY A 128 0.26 -15.57 -0.68
C GLY A 128 -0.28 -16.83 0.00
N THR A 129 -1.55 -17.20 -0.22
CA THR A 129 -2.24 -18.31 0.48
C THR A 129 -1.45 -19.64 0.56
N PRO A 130 -0.68 -20.08 -0.47
CA PRO A 130 0.08 -21.32 -0.40
C PRO A 130 1.36 -21.26 0.45
N TYR A 131 1.77 -20.07 0.93
CA TYR A 131 3.08 -19.84 1.54
C TYR A 131 2.96 -19.50 3.03
N GLN A 132 3.89 -20.04 3.83
CA GLN A 132 3.96 -19.75 5.26
C GLN A 132 4.83 -18.50 5.55
N SER A 133 5.73 -18.16 4.62
CA SER A 133 6.57 -16.98 4.73
C SER A 133 6.56 -16.17 3.45
N MET A 134 6.35 -14.87 3.56
CA MET A 134 6.33 -13.98 2.41
C MET A 134 6.72 -12.54 2.73
N LEU A 135 7.23 -11.85 1.73
CA LEU A 135 7.48 -10.42 1.74
C LEU A 135 6.49 -9.73 0.79
N GLY A 136 5.60 -8.91 1.34
CA GLY A 136 4.82 -7.97 0.55
C GLY A 136 5.69 -6.80 0.09
N VAL A 137 5.60 -6.42 -1.18
CA VAL A 137 6.31 -5.29 -1.79
C VAL A 137 5.29 -4.44 -2.52
N PHE A 138 4.91 -3.32 -1.94
CA PHE A 138 3.86 -2.46 -2.49
C PHE A 138 4.45 -1.25 -3.22
N TRP A 139 4.61 -1.40 -4.53
CA TRP A 139 5.13 -0.37 -5.41
C TRP A 139 4.03 0.59 -5.83
N GLY A 140 4.01 1.76 -5.21
CA GLY A 140 2.96 2.78 -5.39
C GLY A 140 3.51 4.19 -5.42
N THR A 141 2.88 5.11 -4.69
CA THR A 141 3.36 6.50 -4.51
C THR A 141 4.73 6.51 -3.85
N GLY A 142 4.91 5.67 -2.84
CA GLY A 142 6.18 5.26 -2.25
C GLY A 142 6.46 3.78 -2.54
N VAL A 143 7.27 3.18 -1.69
CA VAL A 143 7.52 1.73 -1.63
C VAL A 143 7.33 1.30 -0.18
N GLY A 144 6.31 0.49 0.05
CA GLY A 144 6.07 -0.12 1.36
C GLY A 144 6.30 -1.63 1.34
N GLY A 145 6.37 -2.24 2.49
CA GLY A 145 6.46 -3.68 2.64
C GLY A 145 5.80 -4.21 3.89
N GLY A 146 5.49 -5.48 3.89
CA GLY A 146 5.00 -6.22 5.05
C GLY A 146 5.62 -7.60 5.06
N ILE A 147 5.81 -8.15 6.24
CA ILE A 147 6.50 -9.42 6.44
C ILE A 147 5.54 -10.42 7.08
N VAL A 148 5.39 -11.59 6.49
CA VAL A 148 4.67 -12.72 7.07
C VAL A 148 5.66 -13.84 7.32
N LEU A 149 5.72 -14.35 8.55
CA LEU A 149 6.53 -15.49 8.98
C LEU A 149 5.62 -16.46 9.72
N ASP A 150 5.72 -17.76 9.40
CA ASP A 150 4.88 -18.80 9.98
C ASP A 150 3.37 -18.51 9.88
N GLY A 151 2.95 -17.94 8.73
CA GLY A 151 1.57 -17.54 8.46
C GLY A 151 1.07 -16.33 9.25
N LYS A 152 1.93 -15.63 9.98
CA LYS A 152 1.60 -14.48 10.82
C LYS A 152 2.34 -13.22 10.38
N LEU A 153 1.65 -12.09 10.45
CA LEU A 153 2.27 -10.79 10.23
C LEU A 153 3.33 -10.53 11.31
N TRP A 154 4.55 -10.20 10.87
CA TRP A 154 5.65 -9.86 11.77
C TRP A 154 5.85 -8.35 11.81
N LEU A 155 5.48 -7.74 12.92
CA LEU A 155 5.53 -6.29 13.13
C LEU A 155 6.86 -5.83 13.73
N GLY A 156 7.67 -6.75 14.30
CA GLY A 156 8.88 -6.41 15.03
C GLY A 156 8.53 -5.56 16.27
N ARG A 157 9.01 -4.32 16.27
CA ARG A 157 8.66 -3.27 17.23
C ARG A 157 7.92 -2.14 16.50
N ASP A 158 6.89 -2.51 15.72
CA ASP A 158 5.99 -1.67 14.90
C ASP A 158 6.62 -1.01 13.65
N ALA A 159 7.88 -1.30 13.33
CA ALA A 159 8.58 -0.78 12.16
C ALA A 159 9.15 -1.86 11.23
N ALA A 160 8.74 -3.12 11.39
CA ALA A 160 9.12 -4.16 10.46
C ALA A 160 8.45 -3.93 9.09
N GLY A 161 9.13 -4.31 8.02
CA GLY A 161 8.59 -4.14 6.67
C GLY A 161 8.84 -2.77 6.03
N GLU A 162 9.52 -1.83 6.69
CA GLU A 162 9.92 -0.54 6.11
C GLU A 162 11.00 -0.68 5.01
N ILE A 163 10.77 -1.63 4.09
CA ILE A 163 11.73 -2.00 3.03
C ILE A 163 12.04 -0.85 2.08
N GLY A 164 11.09 0.06 1.86
CA GLY A 164 11.29 1.26 1.04
C GLY A 164 12.42 2.14 1.54
N HIS A 165 12.74 2.05 2.83
CA HIS A 165 13.80 2.83 3.48
C HIS A 165 15.12 2.07 3.65
N MET A 166 15.22 0.83 3.15
CA MET A 166 16.50 0.14 3.02
C MET A 166 17.42 0.91 2.07
N VAL A 167 18.69 1.10 2.49
CA VAL A 167 19.69 1.83 1.70
C VAL A 167 20.25 0.90 0.63
N VAL A 168 19.89 1.15 -0.62
CA VAL A 168 20.39 0.43 -1.80
C VAL A 168 21.59 1.12 -2.44
N LYS A 169 21.86 2.37 -2.07
CA LYS A 169 23.01 3.14 -2.56
C LYS A 169 23.48 4.14 -1.50
N VAL A 170 24.60 3.87 -0.86
CA VAL A 170 25.21 4.77 0.12
C VAL A 170 25.50 6.13 -0.54
N GLY A 171 25.10 7.23 0.13
CA GLY A 171 25.25 8.59 -0.40
C GLY A 171 24.41 8.88 -1.65
N GLY A 172 23.42 8.05 -1.96
CA GLY A 172 22.58 8.16 -3.14
C GLY A 172 21.52 9.26 -3.08
N ALA A 173 20.42 9.08 -3.83
CA ALA A 173 19.35 10.06 -3.95
C ALA A 173 18.70 10.38 -2.59
N LYS A 174 18.29 11.64 -2.39
CA LYS A 174 17.54 12.05 -1.20
C LYS A 174 16.17 11.40 -1.19
N CYS A 175 15.81 10.79 -0.09
CA CYS A 175 14.50 10.20 0.14
C CYS A 175 13.55 11.21 0.80
N PRO A 176 12.23 11.14 0.57
CA PRO A 176 11.24 11.93 1.31
C PRO A 176 11.33 11.76 2.84
N CYS A 177 11.82 10.62 3.33
CA CYS A 177 12.06 10.40 4.77
C CYS A 177 13.23 11.21 5.36
N GLY A 178 13.94 12.00 4.54
CA GLY A 178 15.08 12.82 4.95
C GLY A 178 16.44 12.14 4.79
N ARG A 179 16.50 10.81 4.66
CA ARG A 179 17.74 10.04 4.47
C ARG A 179 18.18 10.00 3.00
N HIS A 180 19.33 9.39 2.72
CA HIS A 180 19.86 9.24 1.37
C HIS A 180 20.04 7.76 1.00
N GLY A 181 19.75 7.44 -0.27
CA GLY A 181 20.02 6.12 -0.84
C GLY A 181 18.96 5.06 -0.58
N CYS A 182 17.82 5.42 0.04
CA CYS A 182 16.69 4.52 0.24
C CYS A 182 16.17 3.97 -1.10
N MET A 183 15.69 2.74 -1.12
CA MET A 183 15.04 2.12 -2.29
C MET A 183 13.90 3.00 -2.85
N GLU A 184 13.06 3.55 -1.97
CA GLU A 184 11.96 4.45 -2.34
C GLU A 184 12.43 5.71 -3.09
N ALA A 185 13.62 6.24 -2.77
CA ALA A 185 14.17 7.42 -3.46
C ALA A 185 14.41 7.18 -4.96
N TYR A 186 14.41 5.93 -5.41
CA TYR A 186 14.56 5.53 -6.81
C TYR A 186 13.26 4.97 -7.39
N ALA A 187 12.53 4.16 -6.61
CA ALA A 187 11.40 3.39 -7.08
C ALA A 187 10.04 4.02 -6.75
N GLY A 188 9.93 4.80 -5.67
CA GLY A 188 8.67 5.48 -5.35
C GLY A 188 8.21 6.37 -6.51
N ARG A 189 6.94 6.25 -6.91
CA ARG A 189 6.37 7.04 -8.02
C ARG A 189 6.54 8.55 -7.80
N GLY A 190 6.41 9.01 -6.55
CA GLY A 190 6.65 10.40 -6.17
C GLY A 190 8.10 10.84 -6.42
N ALA A 191 9.07 9.97 -6.08
CA ALA A 191 10.49 10.23 -6.32
C ALA A 191 10.82 10.20 -7.83
N MET A 192 10.26 9.24 -8.57
CA MET A 192 10.40 9.20 -10.03
C MET A 192 9.80 10.45 -10.70
N GLU A 193 8.64 10.92 -10.25
CA GLU A 193 8.04 12.17 -10.76
C GLU A 193 8.92 13.37 -10.47
N ALA A 194 9.43 13.51 -9.24
CA ALA A 194 10.33 14.60 -8.89
C ALA A 194 11.58 14.60 -9.78
N ARG A 195 12.14 13.42 -10.04
CA ARG A 195 13.29 13.26 -10.93
C ARG A 195 12.95 13.61 -12.39
N ALA A 196 11.79 13.19 -12.89
CA ALA A 196 11.34 13.55 -14.25
C ALA A 196 11.21 15.06 -14.41
N ARG A 197 10.60 15.75 -13.42
CA ARG A 197 10.50 17.23 -13.43
C ARG A 197 11.87 17.92 -13.44
N GLU A 198 12.83 17.37 -12.72
CA GLU A 198 14.22 17.87 -12.68
C GLU A 198 14.92 17.73 -14.04
N LEU A 199 14.74 16.58 -14.70
CA LEU A 199 15.31 16.31 -16.01
C LEU A 199 14.69 17.22 -17.11
N VAL A 200 13.37 17.44 -17.06
CA VAL A 200 12.70 18.39 -17.96
C VAL A 200 13.21 19.83 -17.76
N LYS A 201 13.44 20.25 -16.50
CA LYS A 201 14.07 21.57 -16.23
C LYS A 201 15.49 21.69 -16.81
N LYS A 202 16.18 20.56 -17.04
CA LYS A 202 17.49 20.50 -17.70
C LYS A 202 17.40 20.37 -19.23
N GLY A 203 16.20 20.43 -19.80
CA GLY A 203 15.95 20.39 -21.24
C GLY A 203 15.65 19.02 -21.83
N GLU A 204 15.54 17.96 -21.01
CA GLU A 204 15.17 16.64 -21.52
C GLU A 204 13.67 16.59 -21.90
N GLN A 205 13.36 15.86 -22.96
CA GLN A 205 11.98 15.70 -23.47
C GLN A 205 11.33 14.43 -22.93
N THR A 206 10.01 14.48 -22.69
CA THR A 206 9.19 13.33 -22.28
C THR A 206 7.72 13.56 -22.57
N ASP A 207 6.98 12.50 -22.88
CA ASP A 207 5.52 12.51 -23.04
C ASP A 207 4.78 12.52 -21.68
N LEU A 208 5.45 12.23 -20.57
CA LEU A 208 4.83 12.05 -19.24
C LEU A 208 3.92 13.21 -18.86
N PHE A 209 4.41 14.45 -19.01
CA PHE A 209 3.67 15.65 -18.60
C PHE A 209 2.58 16.03 -19.60
N ALA A 210 2.79 15.81 -20.90
CA ALA A 210 1.75 16.00 -21.91
C ALA A 210 0.58 15.01 -21.71
N ILE A 211 0.88 13.74 -21.36
CA ILE A 211 -0.15 12.76 -21.00
C ILE A 211 -0.88 13.16 -19.71
N MET A 212 -0.16 13.69 -18.73
CA MET A 212 -0.70 14.17 -17.44
C MET A 212 -1.70 15.29 -17.67
N GLU A 213 -1.31 16.33 -18.42
CA GLU A 213 -2.13 17.50 -18.75
C GLU A 213 -3.39 17.10 -19.53
N LYS A 214 -3.25 16.29 -20.61
CA LYS A 214 -4.38 15.77 -21.39
C LYS A 214 -5.41 15.02 -20.55
N ARG A 215 -5.02 14.50 -19.38
CA ARG A 215 -5.91 13.77 -18.48
C ARG A 215 -6.40 14.61 -17.30
N GLY A 216 -6.13 15.89 -17.28
CA GLY A 216 -6.51 16.77 -16.18
C GLY A 216 -5.97 16.31 -14.83
N ARG A 217 -4.72 15.81 -14.78
CA ARG A 217 -4.10 15.33 -13.57
C ARG A 217 -2.97 16.26 -13.13
N GLU A 218 -2.82 16.45 -11.82
CA GLU A 218 -1.77 17.26 -11.22
C GLU A 218 -0.48 16.46 -10.96
N ARG A 219 -0.60 15.14 -10.88
CA ARG A 219 0.50 14.21 -10.56
C ARG A 219 0.58 13.07 -11.58
N LEU A 220 1.79 12.54 -11.76
CA LEU A 220 2.03 11.37 -12.60
C LEU A 220 1.47 10.11 -11.94
N THR A 221 0.24 9.72 -12.31
CA THR A 221 -0.42 8.50 -11.82
C THR A 221 0.19 7.24 -12.43
N SER A 222 -0.05 6.06 -11.82
CA SER A 222 0.37 4.77 -12.38
C SER A 222 -0.09 4.56 -13.83
N GLY A 223 -1.30 5.03 -14.17
CA GLY A 223 -1.82 4.96 -15.54
C GLY A 223 -1.10 5.88 -16.54
N ILE A 224 -0.50 6.99 -16.10
CA ILE A 224 0.33 7.87 -16.95
C ILE A 224 1.67 7.19 -17.23
N TRP A 225 2.33 6.66 -16.18
CA TRP A 225 3.55 5.88 -16.32
C TRP A 225 3.38 4.70 -17.27
N ALA A 226 2.33 3.89 -17.09
CA ALA A 226 2.05 2.75 -17.96
C ALA A 226 1.86 3.18 -19.43
N ARG A 227 1.18 4.31 -19.71
CA ARG A 227 1.02 4.83 -21.08
C ARG A 227 2.30 5.33 -21.70
N ALA A 228 3.14 6.03 -20.94
CA ALA A 228 4.43 6.49 -21.41
C ALA A 228 5.34 5.30 -21.76
N LEU A 229 5.32 4.24 -20.95
CA LEU A 229 6.05 3.00 -21.21
C LEU A 229 5.54 2.27 -22.45
N VAL A 230 4.23 2.20 -22.69
CA VAL A 230 3.67 1.64 -23.93
C VAL A 230 4.13 2.42 -25.15
N ARG A 231 4.30 3.75 -25.03
CA ARG A 231 4.83 4.60 -26.09
C ARG A 231 6.35 4.58 -26.22
N GLN A 232 7.02 3.77 -25.37
CA GLN A 232 8.48 3.72 -25.34
C GLN A 232 9.14 5.07 -25.07
N ASP A 233 8.49 5.94 -24.23
CA ASP A 233 9.08 7.20 -23.82
C ASP A 233 10.45 6.96 -23.15
N PRO A 234 11.55 7.53 -23.69
CA PRO A 234 12.89 7.20 -23.23
C PRO A 234 13.14 7.57 -21.76
N MET A 235 12.53 8.67 -21.26
CA MET A 235 12.67 9.08 -19.88
C MET A 235 11.89 8.13 -18.95
N ALA A 236 10.65 7.78 -19.31
CA ALA A 236 9.84 6.84 -18.52
C ALA A 236 10.52 5.46 -18.44
N VAL A 237 11.03 4.96 -19.57
CA VAL A 237 11.77 3.68 -19.60
C VAL A 237 12.98 3.76 -18.68
N ARG A 238 13.86 4.74 -18.81
CA ARG A 238 15.07 4.89 -18.01
C ARG A 238 14.78 5.01 -16.52
N LEU A 239 13.74 5.77 -16.13
CA LEU A 239 13.39 5.95 -14.72
C LEU A 239 12.80 4.67 -14.12
N VAL A 240 12.00 3.92 -14.86
CA VAL A 240 11.46 2.64 -14.41
C VAL A 240 12.53 1.54 -14.36
N GLU A 241 13.49 1.52 -15.30
CA GLU A 241 14.66 0.63 -15.20
C GLU A 241 15.43 0.86 -13.90
N ARG A 242 15.75 2.13 -13.63
CA ARG A 242 16.44 2.51 -12.39
C ARG A 242 15.64 2.14 -11.14
N ALA A 243 14.31 2.23 -11.20
CA ALA A 243 13.43 1.78 -10.12
C ALA A 243 13.52 0.27 -9.91
N LEU A 244 13.50 -0.52 -11.01
CA LEU A 244 13.63 -1.98 -10.95
C LEU A 244 14.99 -2.44 -10.42
N GLU A 245 16.07 -1.77 -10.79
CA GLU A 245 17.41 -2.02 -10.22
C GLU A 245 17.41 -1.83 -8.70
N ALA A 246 16.84 -0.71 -8.22
CA ALA A 246 16.76 -0.42 -6.79
C ALA A 246 15.85 -1.41 -6.04
N LEU A 247 14.69 -1.74 -6.62
CA LEU A 247 13.78 -2.76 -6.07
C LEU A 247 14.46 -4.13 -6.03
N GLY A 248 15.12 -4.53 -7.13
CA GLY A 248 15.82 -5.81 -7.22
C GLY A 248 16.87 -5.96 -6.12
N ALA A 249 17.74 -4.97 -5.95
CA ALA A 249 18.77 -4.98 -4.91
C ALA A 249 18.18 -4.98 -3.49
N GLY A 250 17.19 -4.13 -3.23
CA GLY A 250 16.57 -4.03 -1.90
C GLY A 250 15.76 -5.28 -1.53
N VAL A 251 14.90 -5.75 -2.44
CA VAL A 251 14.08 -6.95 -2.20
C VAL A 251 14.96 -8.20 -2.05
N ALA A 252 16.00 -8.36 -2.88
CA ALA A 252 16.95 -9.46 -2.73
C ALA A 252 17.68 -9.40 -1.38
N SER A 253 18.06 -8.22 -0.91
CA SER A 253 18.66 -8.06 0.42
C SER A 253 17.71 -8.49 1.54
N ALA A 254 16.43 -8.13 1.44
CA ALA A 254 15.42 -8.58 2.40
C ALA A 254 15.20 -10.11 2.33
N VAL A 255 15.15 -10.68 1.13
CA VAL A 255 15.07 -12.13 0.93
C VAL A 255 16.27 -12.86 1.51
N ASN A 256 17.50 -12.36 1.30
CA ASN A 256 18.70 -12.95 1.88
C ASN A 256 18.70 -12.93 3.42
N LEU A 257 18.01 -11.96 4.02
CA LEU A 257 17.91 -11.84 5.48
C LEU A 257 16.80 -12.73 6.06
N LEU A 258 15.63 -12.78 5.38
CA LEU A 258 14.42 -13.39 5.90
C LEU A 258 14.18 -14.81 5.38
N ASP A 259 14.79 -15.18 4.25
CA ASP A 259 14.65 -16.48 3.56
C ASP A 259 13.19 -16.88 3.30
N VAL A 260 12.37 -15.91 2.82
CA VAL A 260 10.94 -16.11 2.57
C VAL A 260 10.69 -16.95 1.31
N GLU A 261 9.58 -17.68 1.30
CA GLU A 261 9.15 -18.55 0.18
C GLU A 261 8.62 -17.74 -1.00
N ALA A 262 7.99 -16.58 -0.74
CA ALA A 262 7.37 -15.75 -1.76
C ALA A 262 7.61 -14.25 -1.57
N VAL A 263 7.58 -13.51 -2.68
CA VAL A 263 7.52 -12.06 -2.75
C VAL A 263 6.25 -11.68 -3.50
N ILE A 264 5.37 -10.91 -2.87
CA ILE A 264 4.12 -10.46 -3.47
C ILE A 264 4.27 -9.01 -3.91
N LEU A 265 4.29 -8.77 -5.22
CA LEU A 265 4.35 -7.43 -5.81
C LEU A 265 2.94 -6.84 -5.90
N GLY A 266 2.66 -5.91 -5.01
CA GLY A 266 1.43 -5.14 -4.95
C GLY A 266 1.63 -3.65 -5.26
N GLY A 267 0.67 -2.85 -4.80
CA GLY A 267 0.69 -1.40 -4.98
C GLY A 267 0.24 -0.94 -6.37
N GLY A 268 -0.27 0.29 -6.42
CA GLY A 268 -0.96 0.77 -7.62
C GLY A 268 -0.07 0.90 -8.87
N LEU A 269 1.26 0.98 -8.74
CA LEU A 269 2.17 0.94 -9.89
C LEU A 269 2.54 -0.51 -10.24
N GLY A 270 2.90 -1.33 -9.25
CA GLY A 270 3.27 -2.73 -9.46
C GLY A 270 2.16 -3.53 -10.17
N VAL A 271 0.94 -3.45 -9.65
CA VAL A 271 -0.24 -4.11 -10.26
C VAL A 271 -0.55 -3.53 -11.64
N ARG A 272 -0.46 -2.22 -11.82
CA ARG A 272 -0.73 -1.57 -13.11
C ARG A 272 0.26 -1.96 -14.20
N LEU A 273 1.51 -2.16 -13.86
CA LEU A 273 2.56 -2.60 -14.81
C LEU A 273 2.47 -4.10 -15.09
N GLY A 274 1.95 -4.89 -14.16
CA GLY A 274 1.56 -6.26 -14.34
C GLY A 274 2.72 -7.26 -14.51
N ASP A 275 2.40 -8.42 -15.06
CA ASP A 275 3.32 -9.55 -15.18
C ASP A 275 4.63 -9.25 -15.93
N PRO A 276 4.67 -8.43 -16.99
CA PRO A 276 5.94 -8.07 -17.62
C PRO A 276 6.95 -7.44 -16.66
N TYR A 277 6.47 -6.59 -15.74
CA TYR A 277 7.34 -5.90 -14.76
C TYR A 277 7.60 -6.74 -13.51
N ARG A 278 6.68 -7.62 -13.14
CA ARG A 278 6.94 -8.66 -12.15
C ARG A 278 8.14 -9.53 -12.55
N LYS A 279 8.15 -10.03 -13.81
CA LYS A 279 9.27 -10.81 -14.36
C LYS A 279 10.57 -10.01 -14.39
N ARG A 280 10.50 -8.72 -14.69
CA ARG A 280 11.68 -7.84 -14.68
C ARG A 280 12.21 -7.60 -13.27
N LEU A 281 11.33 -7.46 -12.27
CA LEU A 281 11.74 -7.42 -10.87
C LEU A 281 12.41 -8.73 -10.45
N GLU A 282 11.80 -9.87 -10.76
CA GLU A 282 12.38 -11.19 -10.52
C GLU A 282 13.78 -11.31 -11.14
N HIS A 283 13.95 -10.91 -12.40
CA HIS A 283 15.25 -10.89 -13.07
C HIS A 283 16.25 -9.94 -12.42
N ALA A 284 15.79 -8.75 -11.96
CA ALA A 284 16.65 -7.79 -11.27
C ALA A 284 17.09 -8.25 -9.87
N MET A 285 16.33 -9.12 -9.23
CA MET A 285 16.66 -9.72 -7.93
C MET A 285 17.75 -10.83 -8.06
N LEU A 286 17.67 -11.67 -9.10
CA LEU A 286 18.49 -12.88 -9.22
C LEU A 286 20.00 -12.68 -9.00
N PRO A 287 20.66 -11.63 -9.55
CA PRO A 287 22.09 -11.41 -9.34
C PRO A 287 22.47 -11.12 -7.88
N HIS A 288 21.49 -10.81 -7.03
CA HIS A 288 21.71 -10.41 -5.64
C HIS A 288 21.19 -11.46 -4.64
N ILE A 289 20.52 -12.51 -5.09
CA ILE A 289 20.03 -13.62 -4.26
C ILE A 289 21.18 -14.56 -3.93
N PHE A 290 21.43 -14.81 -2.64
CA PHE A 290 22.47 -15.74 -2.19
C PHE A 290 22.08 -17.20 -2.43
N ALA A 291 20.84 -17.58 -2.12
CA ALA A 291 20.31 -18.93 -2.35
C ALA A 291 19.70 -19.06 -3.77
N ASP A 292 20.51 -18.83 -4.81
CA ASP A 292 20.09 -18.78 -6.22
C ASP A 292 19.52 -20.11 -6.76
N HIS A 293 19.84 -21.22 -6.10
CA HIS A 293 19.29 -22.55 -6.44
C HIS A 293 17.83 -22.75 -5.96
N ARG A 294 17.31 -21.86 -5.09
CA ARG A 294 15.94 -21.85 -4.60
C ARG A 294 15.41 -20.43 -4.38
N PRO A 295 15.34 -19.60 -5.43
CA PRO A 295 14.84 -18.24 -5.31
C PRO A 295 13.38 -18.23 -4.86
N PRO A 296 12.90 -17.16 -4.17
CA PRO A 296 11.50 -17.04 -3.82
C PRO A 296 10.62 -16.95 -5.06
N ARG A 297 9.37 -17.33 -4.94
CA ARG A 297 8.37 -17.10 -5.99
C ARG A 297 7.98 -15.62 -5.99
N VAL A 298 8.11 -14.95 -7.12
CA VAL A 298 7.64 -13.56 -7.27
C VAL A 298 6.27 -13.58 -7.93
N LEU A 299 5.26 -13.07 -7.24
CA LEU A 299 3.86 -13.10 -7.65
C LEU A 299 3.27 -11.69 -7.66
N LEU A 300 2.22 -11.47 -8.46
CA LEU A 300 1.41 -10.25 -8.36
C LEU A 300 0.33 -10.42 -7.28
N ALA A 301 0.06 -9.33 -6.57
CA ALA A 301 -1.09 -9.23 -5.69
C ALA A 301 -2.39 -9.54 -6.45
N GLN A 302 -3.27 -10.36 -5.89
CA GLN A 302 -4.50 -10.84 -6.52
C GLN A 302 -5.77 -10.10 -6.09
N LEU A 303 -5.78 -9.50 -4.91
CA LEU A 303 -6.97 -8.83 -4.37
C LEU A 303 -7.22 -7.44 -5.01
N GLY A 304 -6.31 -7.00 -5.87
CA GLY A 304 -6.46 -5.80 -6.69
C GLY A 304 -6.62 -4.51 -5.86
N ASP A 305 -7.47 -3.61 -6.36
CA ASP A 305 -7.72 -2.29 -5.74
C ASP A 305 -8.47 -2.36 -4.40
N LEU A 306 -9.09 -3.50 -4.08
CA LEU A 306 -9.85 -3.73 -2.84
C LEU A 306 -9.03 -4.45 -1.76
N GLY A 307 -7.82 -4.94 -2.09
CA GLY A 307 -7.01 -5.76 -1.19
C GLY A 307 -6.74 -5.10 0.16
N GLY A 308 -6.45 -3.79 0.19
CA GLY A 308 -6.28 -3.04 1.43
C GLY A 308 -7.55 -3.01 2.29
N ALA A 309 -8.70 -2.73 1.68
CA ALA A 309 -9.97 -2.69 2.40
C ALA A 309 -10.42 -4.09 2.88
N ILE A 310 -10.27 -5.13 2.05
CA ILE A 310 -10.55 -6.52 2.45
C ILE A 310 -9.63 -6.93 3.61
N GLY A 311 -8.36 -6.55 3.56
CA GLY A 311 -7.41 -6.81 4.63
C GLY A 311 -7.75 -6.09 5.93
N ALA A 312 -8.28 -4.87 5.84
CA ALA A 312 -8.77 -4.15 7.01
C ALA A 312 -9.97 -4.88 7.65
N ALA A 313 -10.90 -5.42 6.85
CA ALA A 313 -11.97 -6.25 7.37
C ALA A 313 -11.46 -7.56 8.01
N LEU A 314 -10.40 -8.15 7.44
CA LEU A 314 -9.73 -9.32 8.03
C LEU A 314 -9.09 -8.98 9.38
N LEU A 315 -8.40 -7.84 9.50
CA LEU A 315 -7.85 -7.33 10.77
C LEU A 315 -8.94 -7.21 11.83
N ALA A 316 -10.09 -6.61 11.50
CA ALA A 316 -11.22 -6.47 12.42
C ALA A 316 -11.72 -7.83 12.92
N SER A 317 -11.82 -8.83 12.04
CA SER A 317 -12.23 -10.19 12.39
C SER A 317 -11.26 -10.90 13.37
N GLN A 318 -9.96 -10.66 13.22
CA GLN A 318 -8.95 -11.21 14.12
C GLN A 318 -9.02 -10.56 15.52
N SER A 319 -9.28 -9.24 15.58
CA SER A 319 -9.45 -8.51 16.83
C SER A 319 -10.72 -8.93 17.58
N GLU A 320 -11.82 -9.31 16.91
CA GLU A 320 -13.00 -9.92 17.54
C GLU A 320 -12.64 -11.22 18.25
N THR A 321 -11.91 -12.11 17.57
CA THR A 321 -11.52 -13.41 18.10
C THR A 321 -10.58 -13.29 19.31
N ALA A 322 -9.74 -12.26 19.36
CA ALA A 322 -8.84 -12.01 20.47
C ALA A 322 -9.53 -11.42 21.72
N ARG A 323 -10.72 -10.79 21.54
CA ARG A 323 -11.53 -10.20 22.63
C ARG A 323 -12.57 -11.17 23.20
N ALA A 324 -12.91 -12.24 22.49
CA ALA A 324 -13.85 -13.29 22.90
C ALA A 324 -13.14 -14.39 23.69
#